data_b6e785bf4adf8be6ded8d3aecc0894bb
#
_entry.id   b6e785bf4adf8be6ded8d3aecc0894bb
#
_cell.length_a   1.000
_cell.length_b   1.000
_cell.length_c   1.000
_cell.angle_alpha   90.00
_cell.angle_beta   90.00
_cell.angle_gamma   90.00
#
_symmetry.space_group_name_H-M   'P 1'
#
loop_
_entity.id
_entity.type
_entity.pdbx_description
1 polymer ?
#
loop_
_entity_poly.entity_id
_entity_poly.type
_entity_poly.pdbx_seq_one_letter_code
_entity_poly.pdbx_strand_id
1 'polypeptide(L)'
;MIPIMLLLQDYFKNPIDRLYFQRPLRPLVGIRNSLIDLFFYKPHYSVNDFSGLWRIQKHFFDIKNEYDTVYKNANKYHFHDIDPWFVYNETYYYHKISDFPKTDAFLKTIPCIDRAMIAVMEGPISIPAHRAESNLQLRYHLTLEGTSNLDTEYEFHKHEPGEYILFDHARYHSVEKIDSGKRVVLILDINRF
;
A
#
# COMPACT_ATOMS: atom_id res chain seq x y z
N MET A 1 19.76 24.00 -13.16
CA MET A 1 18.30 24.33 -13.22
C MET A 1 17.42 23.06 -13.28
N ILE A 2 17.65 22.11 -14.20
CA ILE A 2 16.81 20.90 -14.33
C ILE A 2 16.61 20.12 -13.02
N PRO A 3 17.65 19.79 -12.19
CA PRO A 3 17.45 19.06 -10.94
C PRO A 3 16.54 19.79 -9.94
N ILE A 4 16.64 21.12 -9.89
CA ILE A 4 15.78 21.93 -9.00
C ILE A 4 14.32 21.87 -9.47
N MET A 5 14.06 21.93 -10.77
CA MET A 5 12.71 21.82 -11.31
C MET A 5 12.09 20.45 -11.00
N LEU A 6 12.85 19.37 -11.15
CA LEU A 6 12.41 18.01 -10.82
C LEU A 6 12.11 17.84 -9.32
N LEU A 7 12.95 18.42 -8.47
CA LEU A 7 12.75 18.44 -7.02
C LEU A 7 11.47 19.20 -6.65
N LEU A 8 11.27 20.39 -7.20
CA LEU A 8 10.06 21.17 -6.97
C LEU A 8 8.81 20.47 -7.49
N GLN A 9 8.91 19.81 -8.63
CA GLN A 9 7.81 19.02 -9.19
C GLN A 9 7.37 17.91 -8.21
N ASP A 10 8.30 17.15 -7.64
CA ASP A 10 7.96 16.10 -6.66
C ASP A 10 7.44 16.70 -5.35
N TYR A 11 8.06 17.80 -4.89
CA TYR A 11 7.63 18.48 -3.66
C TYR A 11 6.20 19.00 -3.74
N PHE A 12 5.84 19.68 -4.83
CA PHE A 12 4.50 20.27 -4.98
C PHE A 12 3.41 19.27 -5.36
N LYS A 13 3.75 18.07 -5.79
CA LYS A 13 2.75 17.01 -6.00
C LYS A 13 2.03 16.61 -4.72
N ASN A 14 2.70 16.69 -3.59
CA ASN A 14 2.13 16.27 -2.33
C ASN A 14 2.66 17.09 -1.15
N PRO A 15 2.00 18.23 -0.84
CA PRO A 15 2.44 19.15 0.21
C PRO A 15 2.41 18.58 1.63
N ILE A 16 1.82 17.41 1.83
CA ILE A 16 1.74 16.77 3.16
C ILE A 16 2.93 15.87 3.50
N ASP A 17 3.93 15.76 2.64
CA ASP A 17 5.18 15.06 2.99
C ASP A 17 5.98 15.86 4.01
N ARG A 18 5.63 15.69 5.27
CA ARG A 18 6.22 16.39 6.41
C ARG A 18 7.70 16.12 6.60
N LEU A 19 8.21 15.04 6.00
CA LEU A 19 9.60 14.62 6.14
C LEU A 19 10.49 15.05 4.98
N TYR A 20 9.93 15.76 3.99
CA TYR A 20 10.63 16.03 2.73
C TYR A 20 12.01 16.66 2.93
N PHE A 21 12.12 17.66 3.79
CA PHE A 21 13.39 18.32 4.10
C PHE A 21 14.03 17.86 5.41
N GLN A 22 13.37 17.01 6.19
CA GLN A 22 13.90 16.49 7.45
C GLN A 22 14.76 15.23 7.24
N ARG A 23 14.55 14.52 6.12
CA ARG A 23 15.36 13.35 5.73
C ARG A 23 16.37 13.77 4.66
N PRO A 24 17.70 13.67 4.92
CA PRO A 24 18.73 14.23 4.02
C PRO A 24 18.67 13.73 2.58
N LEU A 25 18.26 12.47 2.37
CA LEU A 25 18.18 11.86 1.05
C LEU A 25 16.82 12.04 0.36
N ARG A 26 15.78 12.52 1.06
CA ARG A 26 14.42 12.64 0.50
C ARG A 26 14.37 13.56 -0.74
N PRO A 27 15.06 14.71 -0.79
CA PRO A 27 15.09 15.53 -1.99
C PRO A 27 15.71 14.81 -3.21
N LEU A 28 16.74 13.99 -3.02
CA LEU A 28 17.34 13.21 -4.10
C LEU A 28 16.38 12.12 -4.60
N VAL A 29 15.66 11.47 -3.67
CA VAL A 29 14.57 10.54 -4.00
C VAL A 29 13.48 11.26 -4.81
N GLY A 30 13.16 12.51 -4.47
CA GLY A 30 12.21 13.34 -5.19
C GLY A 30 12.62 13.61 -6.64
N ILE A 31 13.89 13.92 -6.88
CA ILE A 31 14.42 14.09 -8.24
C ILE A 31 14.26 12.79 -9.04
N ARG A 32 14.64 11.64 -8.45
CA ARG A 32 14.44 10.32 -9.06
C ARG A 32 12.98 10.05 -9.36
N ASN A 33 12.08 10.31 -8.42
CA ASN A 33 10.64 10.08 -8.58
C ASN A 33 10.10 10.89 -9.77
N SER A 34 10.49 12.17 -9.88
CA SER A 34 10.07 13.02 -10.99
C SER A 34 10.58 12.54 -12.34
N LEU A 35 11.80 11.99 -12.40
CA LEU A 35 12.33 11.36 -13.61
C LEU A 35 11.54 10.10 -13.98
N ILE A 36 11.23 9.25 -13.01
CA ILE A 36 10.42 8.05 -13.23
C ILE A 36 9.04 8.44 -13.76
N ASP A 37 8.39 9.42 -13.13
CA ASP A 37 7.08 9.87 -13.56
C ASP A 37 7.08 10.45 -14.98
N LEU A 38 8.12 11.17 -15.33
CA LEU A 38 8.23 11.75 -16.70
C LEU A 38 8.17 10.68 -17.80
N PHE A 39 8.72 9.49 -17.55
CA PHE A 39 8.83 8.43 -18.56
C PHE A 39 7.85 7.26 -18.36
N PHE A 40 7.41 7.01 -17.13
CA PHE A 40 6.71 5.78 -16.75
C PHE A 40 5.40 6.01 -16.02
N TYR A 41 4.99 7.27 -15.81
CA TYR A 41 3.71 7.55 -15.17
C TYR A 41 2.55 7.07 -16.06
N LYS A 42 1.61 6.37 -15.42
CA LYS A 42 0.31 6.03 -16.00
C LYS A 42 -0.79 6.50 -15.02
N PRO A 43 -1.89 7.08 -15.51
CA PRO A 43 -3.02 7.43 -14.63
C PRO A 43 -3.66 6.19 -14.01
N HIS A 44 -3.68 5.06 -14.73
CA HIS A 44 -4.24 3.78 -14.30
C HIS A 44 -3.25 2.65 -14.58
N TYR A 45 -3.19 1.69 -13.66
CA TYR A 45 -2.38 0.48 -13.78
C TYR A 45 -3.27 -0.74 -13.87
N SER A 46 -2.91 -1.69 -14.72
CA SER A 46 -3.61 -2.97 -14.84
C SER A 46 -2.80 -4.09 -14.22
N VAL A 47 -3.47 -5.04 -13.56
CA VAL A 47 -2.81 -6.27 -13.09
C VAL A 47 -2.20 -7.10 -14.23
N ASN A 48 -2.67 -6.90 -15.46
CA ASN A 48 -2.13 -7.56 -16.65
C ASN A 48 -0.79 -6.97 -17.10
N ASP A 49 -0.41 -5.79 -16.61
CA ASP A 49 0.90 -5.20 -16.85
C ASP A 49 2.02 -5.94 -16.07
N PHE A 50 1.66 -6.78 -15.10
CA PHE A 50 2.57 -7.43 -14.17
C PHE A 50 2.42 -8.95 -14.22
N SER A 51 3.53 -9.64 -14.47
CA SER A 51 3.52 -11.10 -14.63
C SER A 51 2.96 -11.82 -13.39
N GLY A 52 1.85 -12.53 -13.58
CA GLY A 52 1.21 -13.36 -12.57
C GLY A 52 0.36 -12.61 -11.54
N LEU A 53 0.30 -11.27 -11.54
CA LEU A 53 -0.42 -10.50 -10.52
C LEU A 53 -1.93 -10.77 -10.51
N TRP A 54 -2.53 -11.00 -11.67
CA TRP A 54 -3.95 -11.38 -11.82
C TRP A 54 -4.35 -12.66 -11.09
N ARG A 55 -3.37 -13.53 -10.75
CA ARG A 55 -3.61 -14.78 -10.03
C ARG A 55 -4.07 -14.53 -8.59
N ILE A 56 -3.69 -13.41 -7.99
CA ILE A 56 -3.95 -13.12 -6.58
C ILE A 56 -5.45 -13.05 -6.31
N GLN A 57 -6.21 -12.32 -7.11
CA GLN A 57 -7.67 -12.24 -6.96
C GLN A 57 -8.34 -13.62 -7.14
N LYS A 58 -7.83 -14.44 -8.07
CA LYS A 58 -8.35 -15.81 -8.26
C LYS A 58 -8.14 -16.72 -7.05
N HIS A 59 -7.10 -16.49 -6.26
CA HIS A 59 -6.82 -17.22 -5.02
C HIS A 59 -7.42 -16.56 -3.77
N PHE A 60 -8.36 -15.64 -3.94
CA PHE A 60 -9.00 -14.92 -2.82
C PHE A 60 -9.49 -15.86 -1.72
N PHE A 61 -10.24 -16.91 -2.08
CA PHE A 61 -10.80 -17.85 -1.09
C PHE A 61 -9.73 -18.64 -0.34
N ASP A 62 -8.65 -19.04 -1.01
CA ASP A 62 -7.55 -19.76 -0.37
C ASP A 62 -6.84 -18.86 0.64
N ILE A 63 -6.54 -17.61 0.25
CA ILE A 63 -5.89 -16.59 1.09
C ILE A 63 -6.80 -16.26 2.29
N LYS A 64 -8.09 -16.03 2.03
CA LYS A 64 -9.06 -15.70 3.08
C LYS A 64 -9.22 -16.85 4.07
N ASN A 65 -9.34 -18.10 3.61
CA ASN A 65 -9.46 -19.26 4.47
C ASN A 65 -8.21 -19.46 5.35
N GLU A 66 -7.01 -19.25 4.80
CA GLU A 66 -5.81 -19.32 5.61
C GLU A 66 -5.80 -18.21 6.66
N TYR A 67 -6.13 -16.96 6.26
CA TYR A 67 -6.24 -15.85 7.20
C TYR A 67 -7.20 -16.19 8.36
N ASP A 68 -8.42 -16.65 8.08
CA ASP A 68 -9.43 -16.96 9.09
C ASP A 68 -9.00 -18.06 10.06
N THR A 69 -8.16 -18.96 9.59
CA THR A 69 -7.65 -20.07 10.40
C THR A 69 -6.48 -19.65 11.29
N VAL A 70 -5.60 -18.78 10.79
CA VAL A 70 -4.29 -18.50 11.39
C VAL A 70 -4.27 -17.19 12.17
N TYR A 71 -5.06 -16.18 11.80
CA TYR A 71 -4.91 -14.80 12.31
C TYR A 71 -4.92 -14.67 13.83
N LYS A 72 -5.65 -15.54 14.55
CA LYS A 72 -5.73 -15.51 16.02
C LYS A 72 -4.39 -15.80 16.70
N ASN A 73 -3.53 -16.56 16.01
CA ASN A 73 -2.21 -16.94 16.50
C ASN A 73 -1.08 -16.16 15.84
N ALA A 74 -1.40 -15.32 14.84
CA ALA A 74 -0.43 -14.49 14.15
C ALA A 74 -0.01 -13.30 15.01
N ASN A 75 1.27 -12.94 14.94
CA ASN A 75 1.78 -11.79 15.68
C ASN A 75 1.22 -10.49 15.12
N LYS A 76 0.89 -9.55 16.01
CA LYS A 76 0.48 -8.19 15.66
C LYS A 76 1.70 -7.28 15.70
N TYR A 77 1.90 -6.53 14.61
CA TYR A 77 2.95 -5.50 14.49
C TYR A 77 2.26 -4.16 14.20
N HIS A 78 2.70 -3.11 14.86
CA HIS A 78 2.09 -1.79 14.70
C HIS A 78 2.83 -1.00 13.62
N PHE A 79 2.10 -0.22 12.82
CA PHE A 79 2.68 0.60 11.76
C PHE A 79 3.62 1.69 12.31
N HIS A 80 3.44 2.12 13.55
CA HIS A 80 4.37 2.99 14.26
C HIS A 80 5.80 2.43 14.29
N ASP A 81 5.97 1.12 14.33
CA ASP A 81 7.29 0.48 14.32
C ASP A 81 8.01 0.64 12.98
N ILE A 82 7.25 0.85 11.90
CA ILE A 82 7.77 1.07 10.54
C ILE A 82 7.93 2.57 10.26
N ASP A 83 6.94 3.36 10.62
CA ASP A 83 6.90 4.80 10.43
C ASP A 83 6.50 5.51 11.73
N PRO A 84 7.48 6.05 12.49
CA PRO A 84 7.23 6.71 13.77
C PRO A 84 6.37 7.97 13.67
N TRP A 85 6.11 8.48 12.45
CA TRP A 85 5.21 9.58 12.19
C TRP A 85 3.75 9.15 12.02
N PHE A 86 3.50 7.85 11.88
CA PHE A 86 2.17 7.30 12.02
C PHE A 86 1.73 7.45 13.47
N VAL A 87 0.58 8.03 13.68
CA VAL A 87 0.00 8.10 15.04
C VAL A 87 -0.19 6.67 15.52
N TYR A 88 0.47 6.32 16.63
CA TYR A 88 0.29 5.01 17.25
C TYR A 88 -1.20 4.78 17.50
N ASN A 89 -1.71 3.69 16.95
CA ASN A 89 -3.06 3.26 17.17
C ASN A 89 -3.09 1.74 17.25
N GLU A 90 -3.46 1.20 18.43
CA GLU A 90 -3.56 -0.25 18.66
C GLU A 90 -4.57 -0.93 17.72
N THR A 91 -5.52 -0.17 17.18
CA THR A 91 -6.55 -0.66 16.27
C THR A 91 -6.11 -0.70 14.81
N TYR A 92 -4.87 -0.24 14.50
CA TYR A 92 -4.25 -0.34 13.18
C TYR A 92 -2.92 -1.07 13.26
N TYR A 93 -2.91 -2.30 12.81
CA TYR A 93 -1.76 -3.19 12.88
C TYR A 93 -1.64 -4.05 11.62
N TYR A 94 -0.54 -4.78 11.51
CA TYR A 94 -0.37 -5.74 10.43
C TYR A 94 0.18 -7.07 10.96
N HIS A 95 -0.04 -8.11 10.15
CA HIS A 95 0.61 -9.40 10.29
C HIS A 95 1.66 -9.56 9.20
N LYS A 96 2.81 -10.13 9.52
CA LYS A 96 3.80 -10.50 8.50
C LYS A 96 3.26 -11.64 7.66
N ILE A 97 3.52 -11.60 6.36
CA ILE A 97 3.05 -12.65 5.46
C ILE A 97 3.63 -14.03 5.81
N SER A 98 4.81 -14.08 6.41
CA SER A 98 5.45 -15.30 6.90
C SER A 98 4.63 -16.07 7.95
N ASP A 99 3.68 -15.41 8.61
CA ASP A 99 2.76 -16.05 9.56
C ASP A 99 1.65 -16.84 8.82
N PHE A 100 1.54 -16.68 7.49
CA PHE A 100 0.57 -17.32 6.59
C PHE A 100 1.32 -18.14 5.52
N PRO A 101 1.84 -19.32 5.85
CA PRO A 101 2.83 -20.02 5.03
C PRO A 101 2.34 -20.43 3.64
N LYS A 102 1.06 -20.74 3.47
CA LYS A 102 0.51 -21.11 2.15
C LYS A 102 0.41 -19.88 1.25
N THR A 103 -0.10 -18.77 1.80
CA THR A 103 -0.16 -17.49 1.09
C THR A 103 1.24 -16.98 0.77
N ASP A 104 2.18 -17.02 1.72
CA ASP A 104 3.57 -16.62 1.51
C ASP A 104 4.23 -17.44 0.39
N ALA A 105 4.08 -18.79 0.42
CA ALA A 105 4.60 -19.67 -0.62
C ALA A 105 3.99 -19.36 -2.00
N PHE A 106 2.69 -19.09 -2.06
CA PHE A 106 2.01 -18.70 -3.30
C PHE A 106 2.52 -17.36 -3.82
N LEU A 107 2.59 -16.32 -2.98
CA LEU A 107 3.04 -14.98 -3.40
C LEU A 107 4.48 -14.99 -3.92
N LYS A 108 5.38 -15.80 -3.36
CA LYS A 108 6.75 -15.99 -3.84
C LYS A 108 6.85 -16.55 -5.26
N THR A 109 5.77 -17.12 -5.80
CA THR A 109 5.71 -17.54 -7.21
C THR A 109 5.43 -16.39 -8.19
N ILE A 110 5.19 -15.17 -7.69
CA ILE A 110 4.84 -13.99 -8.49
C ILE A 110 6.01 -12.99 -8.43
N PRO A 111 6.80 -12.88 -9.50
CA PRO A 111 8.12 -12.25 -9.43
C PRO A 111 8.08 -10.73 -9.23
N CYS A 112 6.97 -10.06 -9.55
CA CYS A 112 6.85 -8.62 -9.38
C CYS A 112 6.58 -8.18 -7.93
N ILE A 113 6.29 -9.11 -7.00
CA ILE A 113 6.03 -8.77 -5.60
C ILE A 113 7.35 -8.60 -4.87
N ASP A 114 7.54 -7.44 -4.24
CA ASP A 114 8.68 -7.13 -3.39
C ASP A 114 8.37 -7.40 -1.91
N ARG A 115 7.21 -6.96 -1.44
CA ARG A 115 6.76 -7.13 -0.05
C ARG A 115 5.30 -7.49 0.01
N ALA A 116 4.93 -8.19 1.09
CA ALA A 116 3.57 -8.53 1.39
C ALA A 116 3.30 -8.46 2.90
N MET A 117 2.10 -8.00 3.26
CA MET A 117 1.60 -8.00 4.63
C MET A 117 0.07 -8.07 4.64
N ILE A 118 -0.51 -8.47 5.75
CA ILE A 118 -1.96 -8.38 5.97
C ILE A 118 -2.21 -7.26 6.98
N ALA A 119 -2.79 -6.14 6.51
CA ALA A 119 -3.13 -4.99 7.34
C ALA A 119 -4.56 -5.11 7.87
N VAL A 120 -4.73 -4.76 9.14
CA VAL A 120 -6.01 -4.81 9.87
C VAL A 120 -6.32 -3.44 10.44
N MET A 121 -7.51 -2.93 10.17
CA MET A 121 -8.10 -1.76 10.80
C MET A 121 -9.33 -2.19 11.59
N GLU A 122 -9.38 -1.85 12.88
CA GLU A 122 -10.53 -2.07 13.77
C GLU A 122 -11.12 -0.70 14.14
N GLY A 123 -12.37 -0.44 13.75
CA GLY A 123 -13.00 0.87 13.98
C GLY A 123 -13.25 1.18 15.47
N PRO A 124 -13.35 2.48 15.84
CA PRO A 124 -13.39 3.63 14.92
C PRO A 124 -11.99 4.14 14.56
N ILE A 125 -11.65 4.18 13.27
CA ILE A 125 -10.35 4.64 12.80
C ILE A 125 -10.41 5.15 11.36
N SER A 126 -9.53 6.09 11.01
CA SER A 126 -9.21 6.51 9.64
C SER A 126 -7.70 6.51 9.44
N ILE A 127 -7.25 6.36 8.21
CA ILE A 127 -5.85 6.57 7.85
C ILE A 127 -5.74 7.94 7.19
N PRO A 128 -5.03 8.90 7.83
CA PRO A 128 -4.88 10.22 7.29
C PRO A 128 -4.10 10.21 5.97
N ALA A 129 -4.26 11.26 5.23
CA ALA A 129 -3.57 11.47 3.97
C ALA A 129 -2.04 11.35 4.12
N HIS A 130 -1.45 10.46 3.33
CA HIS A 130 -0.01 10.20 3.32
C HIS A 130 0.44 9.69 1.95
N ARG A 131 1.74 9.53 1.78
CA ARG A 131 2.36 8.91 0.61
C ARG A 131 3.64 8.16 0.97
N ALA A 132 4.04 7.20 0.15
CA ALA A 132 5.36 6.60 0.22
C ALA A 132 6.43 7.56 -0.33
N GLU A 133 7.68 7.40 0.14
CA GLU A 133 8.80 8.20 -0.33
C GLU A 133 9.19 7.90 -1.79
N SER A 134 8.98 6.66 -2.24
CA SER A 134 9.48 6.14 -3.51
C SER A 134 8.35 5.67 -4.41
N ASN A 135 8.43 6.03 -5.70
CA ASN A 135 7.55 5.54 -6.75
C ASN A 135 8.16 4.38 -7.57
N LEU A 136 9.20 3.72 -7.06
CA LEU A 136 9.73 2.48 -7.67
C LEU A 136 8.76 1.32 -7.56
N GLN A 137 7.81 1.42 -6.64
CA GLN A 137 6.81 0.39 -6.39
C GLN A 137 5.41 0.98 -6.54
N LEU A 138 4.49 0.14 -6.93
CA LEU A 138 3.05 0.36 -6.84
C LEU A 138 2.52 -0.42 -5.65
N ARG A 139 1.30 -0.12 -5.23
CA ARG A 139 0.63 -0.84 -4.16
C ARG A 139 -0.62 -1.55 -4.66
N TYR A 140 -0.70 -2.83 -4.35
CA TYR A 140 -1.84 -3.67 -4.63
C TYR A 140 -2.53 -4.03 -3.31
N HIS A 141 -3.83 -3.79 -3.23
CA HIS A 141 -4.68 -4.18 -2.12
C HIS A 141 -5.65 -5.26 -2.59
N LEU A 142 -5.73 -6.40 -1.89
CA LEU A 142 -6.84 -7.34 -1.99
C LEU A 142 -7.60 -7.29 -0.67
N THR A 143 -8.86 -6.90 -0.71
CA THR A 143 -9.70 -6.85 0.49
C THR A 143 -10.11 -8.25 0.89
N LEU A 144 -9.77 -8.68 2.11
CA LEU A 144 -10.15 -9.97 2.66
C LEU A 144 -11.43 -9.90 3.47
N GLU A 145 -11.65 -8.79 4.20
CA GLU A 145 -12.81 -8.62 5.08
C GLU A 145 -13.15 -7.14 5.25
N GLY A 146 -14.44 -6.83 5.42
CA GLY A 146 -14.94 -5.48 5.65
C GLY A 146 -14.93 -4.58 4.42
N THR A 147 -15.39 -3.36 4.60
CA THR A 147 -15.47 -2.34 3.56
C THR A 147 -14.90 -1.02 4.04
N SER A 148 -14.32 -0.25 3.16
CA SER A 148 -13.92 1.16 3.40
C SER A 148 -13.68 1.85 2.07
N ASN A 149 -13.62 3.18 2.08
CA ASN A 149 -13.23 3.95 0.91
C ASN A 149 -11.75 4.32 0.99
N LEU A 150 -11.03 4.15 -0.11
CA LEU A 150 -9.68 4.62 -0.35
C LEU A 150 -9.76 5.79 -1.31
N ASP A 151 -9.34 6.95 -0.84
CA ASP A 151 -9.16 8.14 -1.65
C ASP A 151 -7.72 8.18 -2.15
N THR A 152 -7.53 8.27 -3.45
CA THR A 152 -6.25 8.50 -4.10
C THR A 152 -6.28 9.86 -4.79
N GLU A 153 -5.13 10.36 -5.24
CA GLU A 153 -5.04 11.66 -5.91
C GLU A 153 -6.04 11.84 -7.06
N TYR A 154 -6.48 10.74 -7.69
CA TYR A 154 -7.29 10.79 -8.92
C TYR A 154 -8.62 10.07 -8.83
N GLU A 155 -8.79 9.16 -7.88
CA GLU A 155 -9.95 8.27 -7.85
C GLU A 155 -10.34 7.87 -6.43
N PHE A 156 -11.63 7.68 -6.25
CA PHE A 156 -12.19 6.98 -5.10
C PHE A 156 -12.34 5.50 -5.43
N HIS A 157 -11.77 4.67 -4.59
CA HIS A 157 -11.88 3.24 -4.69
C HIS A 157 -12.61 2.70 -3.46
N LYS A 158 -13.40 1.67 -3.65
CA LYS A 158 -14.05 0.96 -2.55
C LYS A 158 -13.34 -0.36 -2.27
N HIS A 159 -12.92 -0.55 -1.02
CA HIS A 159 -12.51 -1.86 -0.56
C HIS A 159 -13.75 -2.72 -0.37
N GLU A 160 -13.86 -3.81 -1.11
CA GLU A 160 -14.91 -4.82 -0.99
C GLU A 160 -14.26 -6.21 -0.98
N PRO A 161 -14.73 -7.16 -0.14
CA PRO A 161 -14.13 -8.50 -0.08
C PRO A 161 -14.06 -9.18 -1.45
N GLY A 162 -12.87 -9.65 -1.82
CA GLY A 162 -12.59 -10.25 -3.12
C GLY A 162 -12.19 -9.27 -4.22
N GLU A 163 -12.36 -7.96 -4.00
CA GLU A 163 -11.95 -6.94 -4.96
C GLU A 163 -10.55 -6.42 -4.66
N TYR A 164 -9.85 -6.02 -5.71
CA TYR A 164 -8.52 -5.45 -5.62
C TYR A 164 -8.47 -3.98 -6.07
N ILE A 165 -7.46 -3.28 -5.56
CA ILE A 165 -7.10 -1.92 -5.97
C ILE A 165 -5.59 -1.91 -6.26
N LEU A 166 -5.19 -1.37 -7.42
CA LEU A 166 -3.78 -1.21 -7.80
C LEU A 166 -3.51 0.26 -8.10
N PHE A 167 -2.64 0.89 -7.31
CA PHE A 167 -2.41 2.34 -7.38
C PHE A 167 -0.96 2.73 -7.08
N ASP A 168 -0.59 3.94 -7.45
CA ASP A 168 0.70 4.55 -7.10
C ASP A 168 0.66 5.13 -5.69
N HIS A 169 1.17 4.38 -4.71
CA HIS A 169 1.18 4.80 -3.32
C HIS A 169 2.23 5.89 -2.98
N ALA A 170 3.11 6.23 -3.93
CA ALA A 170 3.96 7.42 -3.79
C ALA A 170 3.19 8.72 -4.05
N ARG A 171 1.90 8.63 -4.41
CA ARG A 171 0.96 9.73 -4.50
C ARG A 171 0.07 9.77 -3.28
N TYR A 172 -0.57 10.92 -3.09
CA TYR A 172 -1.54 11.12 -2.01
C TYR A 172 -2.60 10.03 -1.98
N HIS A 173 -2.80 9.46 -0.80
CA HIS A 173 -3.91 8.55 -0.55
C HIS A 173 -4.29 8.55 0.95
N SER A 174 -5.56 8.30 1.22
CA SER A 174 -6.12 8.21 2.55
C SER A 174 -7.21 7.14 2.62
N VAL A 175 -7.50 6.65 3.82
CA VAL A 175 -8.64 5.75 4.03
C VAL A 175 -9.66 6.47 4.91
N GLU A 176 -10.89 6.55 4.42
CA GLU A 176 -11.99 7.13 5.18
C GLU A 176 -12.22 6.41 6.50
N LYS A 177 -12.86 7.12 7.42
CA LYS A 177 -13.19 6.58 8.73
C LYS A 177 -14.14 5.39 8.60
N ILE A 178 -13.75 4.27 9.23
CA ILE A 178 -14.66 3.18 9.56
C ILE A 178 -15.13 3.37 11.00
N ASP A 179 -16.45 3.44 11.21
CA ASP A 179 -17.01 3.74 12.54
C ASP A 179 -17.02 2.52 13.46
N SER A 180 -17.16 1.34 12.90
CA SER A 180 -17.18 0.07 13.63
C SER A 180 -16.77 -1.08 12.71
N GLY A 181 -16.53 -2.24 13.32
CA GLY A 181 -16.16 -3.44 12.59
C GLY A 181 -14.66 -3.49 12.25
N LYS A 182 -14.34 -4.35 11.33
CA LYS A 182 -12.96 -4.64 10.95
C LYS A 182 -12.81 -4.62 9.43
N ARG A 183 -11.71 -4.05 8.94
CA ARG A 183 -11.27 -4.16 7.55
C ARG A 183 -9.92 -4.87 7.52
N VAL A 184 -9.82 -5.90 6.71
CA VAL A 184 -8.60 -6.68 6.49
C VAL A 184 -8.21 -6.63 5.03
N VAL A 185 -6.97 -6.26 4.76
CA VAL A 185 -6.45 -6.13 3.39
C VAL A 185 -5.09 -6.80 3.29
N LEU A 186 -4.93 -7.68 2.30
CA LEU A 186 -3.61 -8.10 1.83
C LEU A 186 -3.01 -6.95 1.03
N ILE A 187 -1.92 -6.39 1.54
CA ILE A 187 -1.16 -5.30 0.91
C ILE A 187 0.11 -5.87 0.30
N LEU A 188 0.34 -5.56 -0.97
CA LEU A 188 1.55 -5.94 -1.69
C LEU A 188 2.23 -4.69 -2.26
N ASP A 189 3.54 -4.61 -2.11
CA ASP A 189 4.37 -3.67 -2.85
C ASP A 189 4.87 -4.38 -4.12
N ILE A 190 4.54 -3.80 -5.27
CA ILE A 190 4.78 -4.36 -6.60
C ILE A 190 5.88 -3.57 -7.28
N ASN A 191 6.94 -4.23 -7.73
CA ASN A 191 7.97 -3.58 -8.52
C ASN A 191 7.38 -3.04 -9.83
N ARG A 192 7.61 -1.75 -10.08
CA ARG A 192 7.07 -1.06 -11.25
C ARG A 192 7.74 -1.51 -12.56
N PHE A 193 8.99 -2.04 -12.48
CA PHE A 193 9.83 -2.42 -13.63
C PHE A 193 10.26 -3.87 -13.52
#